data_4ab83a37b0bc6e6ca4eed8d3ea5a5883
#
_entry.id   4ab83a37b0bc6e6ca4eed8d3ea5a5883
#
_cell.length_a   1.000
_cell.length_b   1.000
_cell.length_c   1.000
_cell.angle_alpha   90.00
_cell.angle_beta   90.00
_cell.angle_gamma   90.00
#
_symmetry.space_group_name_H-M   'P 1'
#
loop_
_entity.id
_entity.type
_entity.pdbx_description
1 polymer ?
#
loop_
_entity_poly.entity_id
_entity_poly.type
_entity_poly.pdbx_seq_one_letter_code
_entity_poly.pdbx_strand_id
1 'polypeptide(L)'
;MLDNKETTQNYFKGLTRKDYIERVCKIMEKDGAEDLSIRRIAKELGCSSAALYRYFNSKSELMYYVSLNTLEGYIIRLNQAEKNWRGVWDIYVGVWYCYSQEAFRHPKDYNRLFFEHTNEYLGGAMKEFYQMFPQNINEANQFFSEMLGTADFWGRDFENV
;
A
#
# COMPACT_ATOMS: atom_id res chain seq x y z
N MET A 1 28.81 -1.31 28.70
CA MET A 1 27.37 -1.03 28.46
C MET A 1 27.15 0.09 27.43
N LEU A 2 28.03 0.21 26.45
CA LEU A 2 28.03 1.29 25.41
C LEU A 2 27.82 0.74 23.97
N ASP A 3 27.69 -0.58 23.80
CA ASP A 3 27.74 -1.21 22.48
C ASP A 3 26.38 -1.32 21.74
N ASN A 4 25.28 -1.08 22.48
CA ASN A 4 23.94 -1.36 21.91
C ASN A 4 23.36 -0.20 21.08
N LYS A 5 23.81 1.03 21.27
CA LYS A 5 23.32 2.20 20.52
C LYS A 5 24.02 2.35 19.16
N GLU A 6 25.30 2.08 19.08
CA GLU A 6 26.06 2.11 17.82
C GLU A 6 25.66 1.00 16.87
N THR A 7 25.41 -0.21 17.39
CA THR A 7 24.94 -1.35 16.59
C THR A 7 23.55 -1.10 16.03
N THR A 8 22.64 -0.51 16.83
CA THR A 8 21.29 -0.16 16.38
C THR A 8 21.32 0.95 15.31
N GLN A 9 22.17 1.97 15.49
CA GLN A 9 22.29 3.09 14.56
C GLN A 9 22.92 2.68 13.21
N ASN A 10 23.81 1.68 13.21
CA ASN A 10 24.38 1.10 11.98
C ASN A 10 23.39 0.20 11.23
N TYR A 11 22.50 -0.49 11.92
CA TYR A 11 21.48 -1.37 11.30
C TYR A 11 20.48 -0.58 10.44
N PHE A 12 20.26 0.71 10.72
CA PHE A 12 19.35 1.59 9.97
C PHE A 12 20.05 2.46 8.91
N LYS A 13 21.38 2.40 8.84
CA LYS A 13 22.14 2.97 7.74
C LYS A 13 21.96 2.12 6.48
N GLY A 14 21.00 2.49 5.64
CA GLY A 14 20.75 1.82 4.38
C GLY A 14 19.33 1.28 4.18
N LEU A 15 18.42 1.48 5.16
CA LEU A 15 17.02 1.16 4.94
C LEU A 15 16.44 2.06 3.86
N THR A 16 15.71 1.44 2.95
CA THR A 16 14.95 2.12 1.89
C THR A 16 13.54 2.44 2.35
N ARG A 17 12.81 3.24 1.58
CA ARG A 17 11.38 3.51 1.78
C ARG A 17 10.57 2.20 1.83
N LYS A 18 10.90 1.25 0.95
CA LYS A 18 10.32 -0.09 0.92
C LYS A 18 10.47 -0.82 2.25
N ASP A 19 11.68 -0.85 2.81
CA ASP A 19 11.95 -1.55 4.07
C ASP A 19 11.13 -0.98 5.24
N TYR A 20 10.92 0.33 5.26
CA TYR A 20 10.07 0.97 6.28
C TYR A 20 8.61 0.54 6.12
N ILE A 21 8.06 0.54 4.91
CA ILE A 21 6.69 0.10 4.64
C ILE A 21 6.48 -1.34 5.09
N GLU A 22 7.34 -2.27 4.64
CA GLU A 22 7.25 -3.70 5.00
C GLU A 22 7.29 -3.93 6.51
N ARG A 23 8.15 -3.20 7.20
CA ARG A 23 8.25 -3.33 8.68
C ARG A 23 7.01 -2.79 9.38
N VAL A 24 6.45 -1.69 8.92
CA VAL A 24 5.22 -1.14 9.49
C VAL A 24 4.05 -2.07 9.26
N CYS A 25 3.92 -2.67 8.05
CA CYS A 25 2.92 -3.70 7.78
C CYS A 25 3.02 -4.85 8.80
N LYS A 26 4.22 -5.38 9.03
CA LYS A 26 4.45 -6.47 10.01
C LYS A 26 4.09 -6.07 11.44
N ILE A 27 4.35 -4.82 11.85
CA ILE A 27 3.95 -4.33 13.18
C ILE A 27 2.43 -4.30 13.29
N MET A 28 1.74 -3.80 12.26
CA MET A 28 0.28 -3.72 12.25
C MET A 28 -0.38 -5.10 12.26
N GLU A 29 0.14 -6.04 11.47
CA GLU A 29 -0.33 -7.43 11.46
C GLU A 29 -0.18 -8.09 12.84
N LYS A 30 0.98 -7.92 13.49
CA LYS A 30 1.27 -8.50 14.79
C LYS A 30 0.39 -7.94 15.90
N ASP A 31 0.21 -6.64 15.91
CA ASP A 31 -0.46 -5.94 17.01
C ASP A 31 -1.96 -5.82 16.79
N GLY A 32 -2.49 -6.13 15.60
CA GLY A 32 -3.86 -5.86 15.20
C GLY A 32 -4.20 -4.35 15.24
N ALA A 33 -3.17 -3.50 15.23
CA ALA A 33 -3.30 -2.09 15.46
C ALA A 33 -3.57 -1.37 14.12
N GLU A 34 -4.77 -0.86 13.98
CA GLU A 34 -5.20 -0.15 12.77
C GLU A 34 -4.68 1.30 12.70
N ASP A 35 -4.19 1.84 13.81
CA ASP A 35 -3.60 3.18 13.87
C ASP A 35 -2.43 3.25 14.85
N LEU A 36 -1.25 3.55 14.32
CA LEU A 36 -0.01 3.69 15.06
C LEU A 36 0.48 5.13 15.04
N SER A 37 0.91 5.64 16.18
CA SER A 37 1.60 6.94 16.19
C SER A 37 3.00 6.82 15.60
N ILE A 38 3.51 7.88 14.96
CA ILE A 38 4.90 7.91 14.45
C ILE A 38 5.93 7.58 15.55
N ARG A 39 5.68 8.02 16.78
CA ARG A 39 6.58 7.70 17.92
C ARG A 39 6.59 6.21 18.23
N ARG A 40 5.43 5.55 18.17
CA ARG A 40 5.34 4.11 18.38
C ARG A 40 6.02 3.36 17.24
N ILE A 41 5.74 3.72 15.99
CA ILE A 41 6.39 3.14 14.82
C ILE A 41 7.92 3.28 14.93
N ALA A 42 8.42 4.47 15.20
CA ALA A 42 9.85 4.72 15.35
C ALA A 42 10.48 3.86 16.49
N LYS A 43 9.78 3.75 17.64
CA LYS A 43 10.22 2.90 18.76
C LYS A 43 10.30 1.43 18.37
N GLU A 44 9.26 0.90 17.73
CA GLU A 44 9.23 -0.51 17.31
C GLU A 44 10.29 -0.81 16.22
N LEU A 45 10.53 0.15 15.34
CA LEU A 45 11.59 0.05 14.34
C LEU A 45 12.99 0.29 14.92
N GLY A 46 13.12 0.80 16.13
CA GLY A 46 14.40 1.14 16.76
C GLY A 46 15.07 2.39 16.16
N CYS A 47 14.32 3.25 15.48
CA CYS A 47 14.82 4.48 14.85
C CYS A 47 14.22 5.74 15.50
N SER A 48 14.69 6.91 15.09
CA SER A 48 14.07 8.18 15.49
C SER A 48 12.88 8.54 14.58
N SER A 49 11.92 9.30 15.11
CA SER A 49 10.85 9.87 14.28
C SER A 49 11.39 10.72 13.12
N ALA A 50 12.52 11.42 13.34
CA ALA A 50 13.18 12.19 12.28
C ALA A 50 13.70 11.30 11.14
N ALA A 51 14.09 10.06 11.41
CA ALA A 51 14.49 9.11 10.38
C ALA A 51 13.31 8.74 9.47
N LEU A 52 12.12 8.56 10.02
CA LEU A 52 10.89 8.30 9.24
C LEU A 52 10.53 9.51 8.36
N TYR A 53 10.60 10.72 8.91
CA TYR A 53 10.29 11.93 8.16
C TYR A 53 11.28 12.28 7.03
N ARG A 54 12.41 11.58 6.93
CA ARG A 54 13.30 11.66 5.76
C ARG A 54 12.74 10.93 4.54
N TYR A 55 11.83 9.97 4.75
CA TYR A 55 11.25 9.14 3.71
C TYR A 55 9.77 9.43 3.45
N PHE A 56 9.08 9.96 4.46
CA PHE A 56 7.64 10.26 4.39
C PHE A 56 7.38 11.66 4.93
N ASN A 57 6.70 12.49 4.16
CA ASN A 57 6.39 13.87 4.56
C ASN A 57 5.44 13.93 5.75
N SER A 58 4.63 12.92 5.96
CA SER A 58 3.67 12.83 7.05
C SER A 58 3.40 11.38 7.48
N LYS A 59 2.76 11.24 8.66
CA LYS A 59 2.19 9.95 9.08
C LYS A 59 1.16 9.44 8.07
N SER A 60 0.33 10.32 7.57
CA SER A 60 -0.72 9.98 6.61
C SER A 60 -0.14 9.38 5.33
N GLU A 61 0.94 9.96 4.81
CA GLU A 61 1.65 9.41 3.66
C GLU A 61 2.18 8.00 3.93
N LEU A 62 2.89 7.79 5.05
CA LEU A 62 3.35 6.46 5.44
C LEU A 62 2.20 5.45 5.52
N MET A 63 1.11 5.83 6.20
CA MET A 63 -0.05 4.96 6.36
C MET A 63 -0.78 4.71 5.05
N TYR A 64 -0.75 5.65 4.12
CA TYR A 64 -1.26 5.46 2.77
C TYR A 64 -0.49 4.35 2.03
N TYR A 65 0.85 4.39 2.04
CA TYR A 65 1.68 3.34 1.45
C TYR A 65 1.47 1.97 2.11
N VAL A 66 1.27 1.95 3.42
CA VAL A 66 0.94 0.71 4.15
C VAL A 66 -0.41 0.16 3.71
N SER A 67 -1.42 1.04 3.55
CA SER A 67 -2.75 0.62 3.08
C SER A 67 -2.75 0.13 1.63
N LEU A 68 -1.83 0.59 0.77
CA LEU A 68 -1.68 0.06 -0.60
C LEU A 68 -1.34 -1.44 -0.60
N ASN A 69 -0.65 -1.93 0.42
CA ASN A 69 -0.36 -3.37 0.55
C ASN A 69 -1.65 -4.21 0.70
N THR A 70 -2.71 -3.63 1.24
CA THR A 70 -4.01 -4.30 1.40
C THR A 70 -4.68 -4.60 0.06
N LEU A 71 -4.32 -3.87 -1.01
CA LEU A 71 -4.84 -4.12 -2.36
C LEU A 71 -4.36 -5.46 -2.96
N GLU A 72 -3.30 -6.08 -2.41
CA GLU A 72 -2.85 -7.40 -2.84
C GLU A 72 -3.97 -8.44 -2.77
N GLY A 73 -4.73 -8.45 -1.67
CA GLY A 73 -5.88 -9.35 -1.51
C GLY A 73 -6.95 -9.16 -2.59
N TYR A 74 -7.22 -7.92 -2.98
CA TYR A 74 -8.12 -7.60 -4.08
C TYR A 74 -7.59 -8.14 -5.42
N ILE A 75 -6.31 -7.94 -5.71
CA ILE A 75 -5.67 -8.41 -6.94
C ILE A 75 -5.73 -9.94 -7.04
N ILE A 76 -5.40 -10.65 -5.95
CA ILE A 76 -5.48 -12.13 -5.90
C ILE A 76 -6.90 -12.60 -6.19
N ARG A 77 -7.92 -11.95 -5.63
CA ARG A 77 -9.33 -12.32 -5.89
C ARG A 77 -9.73 -12.08 -7.33
N LEU A 78 -9.32 -10.96 -7.91
CA LEU A 78 -9.58 -10.67 -9.31
C LEU A 78 -9.01 -11.77 -10.21
N ASN A 79 -7.76 -12.16 -9.98
CA ASN A 79 -7.09 -13.22 -10.74
C ASN A 79 -7.79 -14.58 -10.65
N GLN A 80 -8.34 -14.88 -9.47
CA GLN A 80 -9.10 -16.13 -9.28
C GLN A 80 -10.47 -16.09 -9.98
N ALA A 81 -11.17 -14.95 -9.85
CA ALA A 81 -12.51 -14.77 -10.38
C ALA A 81 -12.55 -14.65 -11.91
N GLU A 82 -11.57 -13.97 -12.50
CA GLU A 82 -11.46 -13.72 -13.95
C GLU A 82 -11.54 -14.99 -14.77
N LYS A 83 -10.99 -16.08 -14.28
CA LYS A 83 -10.99 -17.39 -14.96
C LYS A 83 -12.40 -17.89 -15.29
N ASN A 84 -13.41 -17.38 -14.62
CA ASN A 84 -14.81 -17.77 -14.80
C ASN A 84 -15.64 -16.73 -15.55
N TRP A 85 -15.07 -15.58 -15.90
CA TRP A 85 -15.80 -14.50 -16.58
C TRP A 85 -15.92 -14.81 -18.08
N ARG A 86 -17.11 -14.65 -18.62
CA ARG A 86 -17.45 -14.97 -20.00
C ARG A 86 -17.86 -13.76 -20.82
N GLY A 87 -18.12 -12.63 -20.16
CA GLY A 87 -18.60 -11.43 -20.84
C GLY A 87 -18.41 -10.17 -20.00
N VAL A 88 -18.70 -9.03 -20.63
CA VAL A 88 -18.51 -7.71 -20.02
C VAL A 88 -19.28 -7.52 -18.70
N TRP A 89 -20.44 -8.14 -18.59
CA TRP A 89 -21.24 -8.07 -17.37
C TRP A 89 -20.64 -8.88 -16.22
N ASP A 90 -20.04 -10.05 -16.52
CA ASP A 90 -19.31 -10.82 -15.51
C ASP A 90 -18.11 -10.04 -14.99
N ILE A 91 -17.39 -9.37 -15.89
CA ILE A 91 -16.26 -8.49 -15.53
C ILE A 91 -16.76 -7.37 -14.62
N TYR A 92 -17.80 -6.64 -15.04
CA TYR A 92 -18.32 -5.51 -14.27
C TYR A 92 -18.78 -5.91 -12.88
N VAL A 93 -19.62 -6.93 -12.79
CA VAL A 93 -20.11 -7.44 -11.49
C VAL A 93 -18.99 -8.05 -10.67
N GLY A 94 -18.11 -8.84 -11.30
CA GLY A 94 -17.02 -9.52 -10.64
C GLY A 94 -15.98 -8.57 -10.03
N VAL A 95 -15.62 -7.50 -10.74
CA VAL A 95 -14.70 -6.45 -10.23
C VAL A 95 -15.27 -5.81 -8.97
N TRP A 96 -16.54 -5.36 -9.02
CA TRP A 96 -17.19 -4.74 -7.86
C TRP A 96 -17.41 -5.71 -6.70
N TYR A 97 -17.68 -6.97 -7.00
CA TYR A 97 -17.83 -8.00 -5.98
C TYR A 97 -16.50 -8.24 -5.25
N CYS A 98 -15.40 -8.43 -5.99
CA CYS A 98 -14.07 -8.59 -5.40
C CYS A 98 -13.64 -7.36 -4.58
N TYR A 99 -13.88 -6.16 -5.11
CA TYR A 99 -13.63 -4.91 -4.41
C TYR A 99 -14.39 -4.83 -3.08
N SER A 100 -15.70 -5.07 -3.12
CA SER A 100 -16.55 -4.97 -1.93
C SER A 100 -16.13 -5.97 -0.85
N GLN A 101 -15.76 -7.18 -1.24
CA GLN A 101 -15.29 -8.19 -0.29
C GLN A 101 -14.05 -7.75 0.48
N GLU A 102 -13.06 -7.17 -0.21
CA GLU A 102 -11.86 -6.68 0.45
C GLU A 102 -12.10 -5.38 1.21
N ALA A 103 -12.93 -4.47 0.67
CA ALA A 103 -13.29 -3.24 1.35
C ALA A 103 -14.00 -3.51 2.70
N PHE A 104 -14.86 -4.52 2.77
CA PHE A 104 -15.51 -4.91 4.03
C PHE A 104 -14.58 -5.65 5.00
N ARG A 105 -13.52 -6.27 4.51
CA ARG A 105 -12.50 -6.90 5.37
C ARG A 105 -11.54 -5.88 5.96
N HIS A 106 -11.22 -4.84 5.19
CA HIS A 106 -10.23 -3.82 5.51
C HIS A 106 -10.81 -2.40 5.38
N PRO A 107 -11.92 -2.08 6.08
CA PRO A 107 -12.69 -0.86 5.84
C PRO A 107 -11.89 0.41 6.08
N LYS A 108 -10.97 0.40 7.05
CA LYS A 108 -10.14 1.57 7.36
C LYS A 108 -9.07 1.83 6.30
N ASP A 109 -8.46 0.77 5.78
CA ASP A 109 -7.47 0.90 4.71
C ASP A 109 -8.12 1.38 3.42
N TYR A 110 -9.28 0.82 3.07
CA TYR A 110 -10.05 1.25 1.90
C TYR A 110 -10.59 2.68 2.06
N ASN A 111 -11.03 3.07 3.27
CA ASN A 111 -11.40 4.45 3.55
C ASN A 111 -10.20 5.39 3.33
N ARG A 112 -9.03 5.02 3.85
CA ARG A 112 -7.80 5.80 3.69
C ARG A 112 -7.37 5.91 2.23
N LEU A 113 -7.46 4.82 1.47
CA LEU A 113 -7.04 4.79 0.08
C LEU A 113 -7.94 5.63 -0.84
N PHE A 114 -9.25 5.60 -0.62
CA PHE A 114 -10.21 6.10 -1.58
C PHE A 114 -10.99 7.33 -1.12
N PHE A 115 -10.99 7.64 0.20
CA PHE A 115 -11.85 8.69 0.74
C PHE A 115 -11.15 9.72 1.66
N GLU A 116 -10.05 9.37 2.34
CA GLU A 116 -9.41 10.29 3.29
C GLU A 116 -8.45 11.28 2.63
N HIS A 117 -7.88 10.95 1.49
CA HIS A 117 -6.91 11.78 0.80
C HIS A 117 -7.42 12.16 -0.57
N THR A 118 -7.69 13.45 -0.71
CA THR A 118 -7.92 14.05 -2.02
C THR A 118 -6.72 13.83 -2.92
N ASN A 119 -6.98 13.49 -4.12
CA ASN A 119 -6.28 13.33 -5.40
C ASN A 119 -4.76 13.56 -5.51
N GLU A 120 -4.11 14.32 -4.63
CA GLU A 120 -2.68 14.67 -4.73
C GLU A 120 -1.72 13.49 -4.65
N TYR A 121 -2.12 12.38 -4.01
CA TYR A 121 -1.23 11.25 -3.76
C TYR A 121 -1.52 10.02 -4.60
N LEU A 122 -2.75 9.84 -5.09
CA LEU A 122 -3.23 8.55 -5.59
C LEU A 122 -2.39 8.00 -6.76
N GLY A 123 -2.28 8.72 -7.85
CA GLY A 123 -1.62 8.21 -9.07
C GLY A 123 -0.10 8.04 -8.91
N GLY A 124 0.56 9.03 -8.33
CA GLY A 124 2.01 9.01 -8.13
C GLY A 124 2.45 7.97 -7.09
N ALA A 125 1.77 7.94 -5.94
CA ALA A 125 2.09 7.02 -4.86
C ALA A 125 1.81 5.56 -5.24
N MET A 126 0.74 5.29 -5.96
CA MET A 126 0.41 3.96 -6.48
C MET A 126 1.48 3.46 -7.45
N LYS A 127 1.88 4.30 -8.40
CA LYS A 127 2.96 3.98 -9.33
C LYS A 127 4.26 3.67 -8.61
N GLU A 128 4.65 4.53 -7.66
CA GLU A 128 5.86 4.34 -6.85
C GLU A 128 5.78 3.07 -6.00
N PHE A 129 4.63 2.80 -5.38
CA PHE A 129 4.41 1.59 -4.60
C PHE A 129 4.65 0.33 -5.43
N TYR A 130 4.05 0.24 -6.60
CA TYR A 130 4.21 -0.93 -7.46
C TYR A 130 5.61 -1.04 -8.09
N GLN A 131 6.35 0.06 -8.22
CA GLN A 131 7.77 0.01 -8.56
C GLN A 131 8.61 -0.57 -7.42
N MET A 132 8.25 -0.29 -6.16
CA MET A 132 8.92 -0.87 -4.99
C MET A 132 8.51 -2.33 -4.74
N PHE A 133 7.27 -2.70 -5.07
CA PHE A 133 6.67 -4.01 -4.84
C PHE A 133 6.18 -4.65 -6.16
N PRO A 134 7.07 -4.94 -7.10
CA PRO A 134 6.68 -5.47 -8.41
C PRO A 134 6.00 -6.84 -8.32
N GLN A 135 6.27 -7.62 -7.27
CA GLN A 135 5.61 -8.91 -7.03
C GLN A 135 4.09 -8.75 -6.89
N ASN A 136 3.61 -7.65 -6.31
CA ASN A 136 2.17 -7.41 -6.14
C ASN A 136 1.44 -7.18 -7.47
N ILE A 137 2.16 -6.80 -8.55
CA ILE A 137 1.60 -6.69 -9.90
C ILE A 137 1.78 -8.00 -10.69
N ASN A 138 2.89 -8.71 -10.48
CA ASN A 138 3.17 -9.93 -11.26
C ASN A 138 2.13 -11.02 -11.04
N GLU A 139 1.37 -10.94 -9.97
CA GLU A 139 0.20 -11.78 -9.71
C GLU A 139 -1.10 -11.15 -10.25
N ALA A 140 -1.04 -9.89 -10.73
CA ALA A 140 -2.18 -9.26 -11.36
C ALA A 140 -2.50 -9.94 -12.69
N ASN A 141 -3.79 -10.05 -12.98
CA ASN A 141 -4.22 -10.54 -14.28
C ASN A 141 -3.72 -9.63 -15.42
N GLN A 142 -3.71 -10.14 -16.63
CA GLN A 142 -3.24 -9.42 -17.80
C GLN A 142 -3.99 -8.09 -17.96
N PHE A 143 -5.30 -8.07 -17.71
CA PHE A 143 -6.13 -6.88 -17.78
C PHE A 143 -5.68 -5.79 -16.79
N PHE A 144 -5.37 -6.19 -15.54
CA PHE A 144 -4.91 -5.25 -14.52
C PHE A 144 -3.49 -4.74 -14.81
N SER A 145 -2.62 -5.63 -15.31
CA SER A 145 -1.27 -5.26 -15.76
C SER A 145 -1.30 -4.29 -16.95
N GLU A 146 -2.17 -4.53 -17.91
CA GLU A 146 -2.36 -3.64 -19.06
C GLU A 146 -2.93 -2.29 -18.61
N MET A 147 -3.94 -2.29 -17.74
CA MET A 147 -4.54 -1.07 -17.19
C MET A 147 -3.52 -0.24 -16.39
N LEU A 148 -2.73 -0.86 -15.51
CA LEU A 148 -1.67 -0.20 -14.74
C LEU A 148 -0.50 0.24 -15.60
N GLY A 149 -0.24 -0.45 -16.72
CA GLY A 149 0.82 -0.13 -17.67
C GLY A 149 0.47 0.98 -18.64
N THR A 150 -0.80 1.37 -18.76
CA THR A 150 -1.20 2.45 -19.65
C THR A 150 -0.90 3.81 -19.05
N ALA A 151 -0.36 4.73 -19.86
CA ALA A 151 -0.16 6.12 -19.46
C ALA A 151 -1.48 6.78 -19.03
N ASP A 152 -2.59 6.39 -19.65
CA ASP A 152 -3.94 6.88 -19.34
C ASP A 152 -4.43 6.50 -17.95
N PHE A 153 -4.04 5.35 -17.40
CA PHE A 153 -4.40 4.98 -16.04
C PHE A 153 -3.75 5.90 -15.00
N TRP A 154 -2.48 6.22 -15.21
CA TRP A 154 -1.72 7.09 -14.32
C TRP A 154 -1.94 8.58 -14.57
N GLY A 155 -2.45 8.93 -15.76
CA GLY A 155 -2.68 10.31 -16.21
C GLY A 155 -4.14 10.73 -16.21
N ARG A 156 -5.08 9.87 -15.84
CA ARG A 156 -6.46 10.30 -15.62
C ARG A 156 -6.47 11.10 -14.34
N ASP A 157 -6.51 12.41 -14.53
CA ASP A 157 -6.89 13.34 -13.50
C ASP A 157 -8.26 12.92 -12.98
N PHE A 158 -8.31 12.40 -11.77
CA PHE A 158 -9.56 12.21 -11.04
C PHE A 158 -10.23 13.54 -10.71
N GLU A 159 -9.76 14.65 -11.31
CA GLU A 159 -10.28 16.00 -11.12
C GLU A 159 -11.64 16.25 -11.79
N ASN A 160 -12.18 15.27 -12.53
CA ASN A 160 -13.43 15.45 -13.28
C ASN A 160 -14.48 14.37 -13.00
N VAL A 161 -14.55 13.84 -11.76
CA VAL A 161 -15.68 13.01 -11.35
C VAL A 161 -16.39 13.64 -10.16
#